data_537a30f7441a499da2dee51567235072
#
_entry.id   537a30f7441a499da2dee51567235072
#
_cell.length_a   1.000
_cell.length_b   1.000
_cell.length_c   1.000
_cell.angle_alpha   90.00
_cell.angle_beta   90.00
_cell.angle_gamma   90.00
#
_symmetry.space_group_name_H-M   'P 1'
#
loop_
_entity.id
_entity.type
_entity.pdbx_description
1 polymer ?
#
loop_
_entity_poly.entity_id
_entity_poly.type
_entity_poly.pdbx_seq_one_letter_code
_entity_poly.pdbx_strand_id
1 'polypeptide(L)'
;MTDPVALDPARRPFVDLHHHAGVDTLRRRRTVIETGEAYAAIGAWVVVKSHLVPTTAAAWEARARGLPVSGSVVLNHGVGGLDPRVVVTAVLAHGPDAPARTVVYLPTVTGHAHPAGGGQRPFHPDVAAHAAGVAVSDDDGHLRRETLEVIACCADLPVVLATGHSTREEVLRVIDAAVARGVSRLVVTHATHPMVGLTDTDLRDLADVEGLAIELTGLTYILGRQRPEQFFDSVRAHPRVLLSSDLGQPTTVDVVDWLPWTREWMRAGGLGDDAVRSLLVTTPAELLAP
;
A
#
# COMPACT_ATOMS: atom_id res chain seq x y z
N MET A 1 13.97 -9.27 -27.33
CA MET A 1 13.08 -9.21 -26.14
C MET A 1 14.00 -9.11 -24.94
N THR A 2 13.90 -8.06 -24.16
CA THR A 2 14.62 -7.96 -22.88
C THR A 2 14.02 -8.99 -21.92
N ASP A 3 14.88 -9.66 -21.12
CA ASP A 3 14.41 -10.57 -20.08
C ASP A 3 13.38 -9.87 -19.20
N PRO A 4 12.29 -10.55 -18.82
CA PRO A 4 11.26 -9.94 -17.98
C PRO A 4 11.87 -9.44 -16.67
N VAL A 5 11.53 -8.23 -16.27
CA VAL A 5 12.02 -7.65 -15.02
C VAL A 5 11.45 -8.48 -13.87
N ALA A 6 12.31 -9.21 -13.17
CA ALA A 6 11.92 -10.03 -12.03
C ALA A 6 11.95 -9.25 -10.71
N LEU A 7 11.00 -9.56 -9.83
CA LEU A 7 11.08 -9.19 -8.44
C LEU A 7 12.00 -10.19 -7.71
N ASP A 8 13.32 -9.95 -7.77
CA ASP A 8 14.30 -10.75 -7.03
C ASP A 8 14.73 -10.02 -5.75
N PRO A 9 14.26 -10.45 -4.57
CA PRO A 9 14.60 -9.78 -3.31
C PRO A 9 16.10 -9.73 -3.02
N ALA A 10 16.88 -10.71 -3.53
CA ALA A 10 18.32 -10.73 -3.30
C ALA A 10 19.04 -9.56 -3.97
N ARG A 11 18.47 -9.05 -5.05
CA ARG A 11 19.04 -7.96 -5.86
C ARG A 11 18.45 -6.60 -5.56
N ARG A 12 17.39 -6.52 -4.72
CA ARG A 12 16.70 -5.25 -4.46
C ARG A 12 17.18 -4.65 -3.13
N PRO A 13 17.52 -3.36 -3.13
CA PRO A 13 17.72 -2.62 -1.89
C PRO A 13 16.42 -2.19 -1.23
N PHE A 14 15.32 -2.09 -1.98
CA PHE A 14 14.02 -1.66 -1.51
C PHE A 14 12.89 -2.22 -2.37
N VAL A 15 11.80 -2.63 -1.73
CA VAL A 15 10.54 -3.02 -2.35
C VAL A 15 9.45 -2.16 -1.71
N ASP A 16 8.99 -1.16 -2.43
CA ASP A 16 7.98 -0.21 -1.96
C ASP A 16 6.57 -0.70 -2.33
N LEU A 17 5.76 -1.04 -1.34
CA LEU A 17 4.37 -1.45 -1.57
C LEU A 17 3.43 -0.28 -1.82
N HIS A 18 3.84 0.97 -1.56
CA HIS A 18 2.95 2.09 -1.50
C HIS A 18 3.66 3.37 -1.93
N HIS A 19 3.55 3.70 -3.21
CA HIS A 19 4.06 4.96 -3.75
C HIS A 19 3.03 5.59 -4.70
N HIS A 20 2.78 6.87 -4.54
CA HIS A 20 1.80 7.59 -5.36
C HIS A 20 2.41 8.16 -6.63
N ALA A 21 1.82 7.83 -7.79
CA ALA A 21 2.26 8.36 -9.08
C ALA A 21 1.13 8.42 -10.12
N GLY A 22 1.36 9.18 -11.18
CA GLY A 22 0.47 9.29 -12.32
C GLY A 22 -0.79 10.10 -12.04
N VAL A 23 -1.88 9.70 -12.70
CA VAL A 23 -3.21 10.31 -12.51
C VAL A 23 -3.74 9.90 -11.15
N ASP A 24 -4.12 10.88 -10.32
CA ASP A 24 -4.61 10.64 -8.96
C ASP A 24 -5.58 11.76 -8.54
N THR A 25 -6.17 11.68 -7.37
CA THR A 25 -7.01 12.77 -6.81
C THR A 25 -6.20 14.05 -6.60
N LEU A 26 -4.95 13.92 -6.24
CA LEU A 26 -4.00 15.01 -6.06
C LEU A 26 -2.89 14.96 -7.12
N ARG A 27 -2.30 16.10 -7.44
CA ARG A 27 -1.14 16.15 -8.34
C ARG A 27 0.02 15.36 -7.72
N ARG A 28 0.61 14.48 -8.53
CA ARG A 28 1.77 13.69 -8.14
C ARG A 28 3.04 14.23 -8.79
N ARG A 29 4.18 13.91 -8.19
CA ARG A 29 5.51 14.36 -8.64
C ARG A 29 5.85 13.84 -10.03
N ARG A 30 5.48 12.57 -10.30
CA ARG A 30 5.86 11.81 -11.50
C ARG A 30 4.70 11.05 -12.11
N THR A 31 4.81 10.75 -13.39
CA THR A 31 4.03 9.71 -14.06
C THR A 31 4.45 8.32 -13.55
N VAL A 32 3.70 7.28 -13.91
CA VAL A 32 4.06 5.88 -13.58
C VAL A 32 5.41 5.50 -14.21
N ILE A 33 5.67 5.91 -15.44
CA ILE A 33 6.93 5.63 -16.16
C ILE A 33 8.11 6.32 -15.47
N GLU A 34 8.03 7.63 -15.22
CA GLU A 34 9.09 8.38 -14.54
C GLU A 34 9.35 7.86 -13.12
N THR A 35 8.31 7.35 -12.44
CA THR A 35 8.47 6.68 -11.15
C THR A 35 9.26 5.37 -11.32
N GLY A 36 8.90 4.55 -12.31
CA GLY A 36 9.66 3.34 -12.64
C GLY A 36 11.12 3.61 -12.93
N GLU A 37 11.43 4.67 -13.68
CA GLU A 37 12.80 5.11 -13.98
C GLU A 37 13.55 5.51 -12.70
N ALA A 38 12.92 6.28 -11.80
CA ALA A 38 13.52 6.66 -10.52
C ALA A 38 13.82 5.44 -9.63
N TYR A 39 12.90 4.47 -9.56
CA TYR A 39 13.12 3.23 -8.81
C TYR A 39 14.16 2.32 -9.46
N ALA A 40 14.20 2.24 -10.79
CA ALA A 40 15.24 1.52 -11.52
C ALA A 40 16.63 2.10 -11.25
N ALA A 41 16.77 3.43 -11.19
CA ALA A 41 18.03 4.11 -10.92
C ALA A 41 18.63 3.77 -9.55
N ILE A 42 17.78 3.47 -8.54
CA ILE A 42 18.22 3.02 -7.22
C ILE A 42 18.14 1.50 -7.05
N GLY A 43 17.87 0.74 -8.11
CA GLY A 43 17.78 -0.72 -8.08
C GLY A 43 16.54 -1.26 -7.34
N ALA A 44 15.58 -0.43 -6.97
CA ALA A 44 14.42 -0.77 -6.16
C ALA A 44 13.23 -1.27 -7.00
N TRP A 45 12.20 -1.80 -6.34
CA TRP A 45 10.90 -2.17 -6.92
C TRP A 45 9.81 -1.30 -6.35
N VAL A 46 8.76 -0.98 -7.13
CA VAL A 46 7.65 -0.15 -6.66
C VAL A 46 6.29 -0.70 -7.06
N VAL A 47 5.35 -0.66 -6.13
CA VAL A 47 3.91 -0.73 -6.40
C VAL A 47 3.36 0.69 -6.45
N VAL A 48 2.86 1.06 -7.61
CA VAL A 48 2.26 2.39 -7.79
C VAL A 48 0.80 2.37 -7.35
N LYS A 49 0.41 3.38 -6.57
CA LYS A 49 -0.94 3.58 -6.05
C LYS A 49 -1.55 4.88 -6.57
N SER A 50 -2.84 4.86 -6.87
CA SER A 50 -3.68 6.03 -7.13
C SER A 50 -5.02 5.91 -6.41
N HIS A 51 -5.50 7.01 -5.84
CA HIS A 51 -6.84 7.07 -5.23
C HIS A 51 -7.97 7.22 -6.26
N LEU A 52 -7.63 7.46 -7.54
CA LEU A 52 -8.61 7.81 -8.58
C LEU A 52 -8.77 6.72 -9.63
N VAL A 53 -7.69 6.05 -10.04
CA VAL A 53 -7.70 5.07 -11.13
C VAL A 53 -6.88 3.82 -10.77
N PRO A 54 -7.19 2.63 -11.33
CA PRO A 54 -6.28 1.49 -11.25
C PRO A 54 -4.96 1.82 -11.96
N THR A 55 -3.84 1.38 -11.39
CA THR A 55 -2.51 1.64 -11.96
C THR A 55 -1.95 0.43 -12.69
N THR A 56 -2.67 -0.69 -12.73
CA THR A 56 -2.20 -1.98 -13.22
C THR A 56 -1.88 -1.98 -14.72
N ALA A 57 -2.69 -1.32 -15.56
CA ALA A 57 -2.40 -1.16 -16.99
C ALA A 57 -1.13 -0.32 -17.22
N ALA A 58 -0.99 0.80 -16.52
CA ALA A 58 0.22 1.64 -16.62
C ALA A 58 1.47 0.91 -16.10
N ALA A 59 1.32 0.06 -15.08
CA ALA A 59 2.40 -0.80 -14.59
C ALA A 59 2.80 -1.87 -15.63
N TRP A 60 1.84 -2.44 -16.34
CA TRP A 60 2.12 -3.35 -17.47
C TRP A 60 2.94 -2.64 -18.56
N GLU A 61 2.55 -1.42 -18.96
CA GLU A 61 3.30 -0.62 -19.94
C GLU A 61 4.72 -0.28 -19.44
N ALA A 62 4.87 0.04 -18.14
CA ALA A 62 6.18 0.30 -17.54
C ALA A 62 7.08 -0.96 -17.59
N ARG A 63 6.56 -2.14 -17.25
CA ARG A 63 7.30 -3.40 -17.35
C ARG A 63 7.67 -3.77 -18.78
N ALA A 64 6.81 -3.48 -19.78
CA ALA A 64 7.15 -3.66 -21.19
C ALA A 64 8.36 -2.82 -21.63
N ARG A 65 8.72 -1.78 -20.86
CA ARG A 65 9.93 -0.96 -21.02
C ARG A 65 11.09 -1.40 -20.12
N GLY A 66 10.96 -2.51 -19.41
CA GLY A 66 11.98 -3.02 -18.50
C GLY A 66 12.02 -2.31 -17.13
N LEU A 67 10.97 -1.59 -16.74
CA LEU A 67 10.94 -0.86 -15.47
C LEU A 67 10.37 -1.72 -14.31
N PRO A 68 10.88 -1.58 -13.08
CA PRO A 68 10.52 -2.41 -11.92
C PRO A 68 9.22 -1.93 -11.24
N VAL A 69 8.10 -2.02 -11.94
CA VAL A 69 6.81 -1.47 -11.50
C VAL A 69 5.73 -2.54 -11.41
N SER A 70 5.03 -2.56 -10.30
CA SER A 70 3.74 -3.25 -10.11
C SER A 70 2.61 -2.25 -9.94
N GLY A 71 1.39 -2.69 -10.21
CA GLY A 71 0.20 -1.87 -10.09
C GLY A 71 -0.67 -2.26 -8.92
N SER A 72 -1.59 -1.37 -8.60
CA SER A 72 -2.61 -1.55 -7.58
C SER A 72 -3.97 -1.03 -8.03
N VAL A 73 -4.98 -1.32 -7.25
CA VAL A 73 -6.30 -0.68 -7.33
C VAL A 73 -6.75 -0.28 -5.93
N VAL A 74 -7.33 0.90 -5.83
CA VAL A 74 -7.99 1.40 -4.61
C VAL A 74 -9.48 1.44 -4.87
N LEU A 75 -10.27 0.73 -4.06
CA LEU A 75 -11.71 0.54 -4.27
C LEU A 75 -12.54 1.75 -3.84
N ASN A 76 -12.12 2.94 -4.28
CA ASN A 76 -12.85 4.19 -4.11
C ASN A 76 -14.02 4.31 -5.10
N HIS A 77 -14.91 5.24 -4.86
CA HIS A 77 -16.09 5.49 -5.69
C HIS A 77 -15.77 5.63 -7.18
N GLY A 78 -14.69 6.34 -7.52
CA GLY A 78 -14.32 6.63 -8.92
C GLY A 78 -13.98 5.41 -9.77
N VAL A 79 -13.59 4.30 -9.17
CA VAL A 79 -13.33 3.03 -9.89
C VAL A 79 -14.52 2.06 -9.84
N GLY A 80 -15.59 2.39 -9.12
CA GLY A 80 -16.77 1.53 -8.96
C GLY A 80 -17.00 1.06 -7.51
N GLY A 81 -16.16 1.45 -6.56
CA GLY A 81 -16.30 1.11 -5.14
C GLY A 81 -15.96 -0.36 -4.84
N LEU A 82 -16.67 -0.91 -3.86
CA LEU A 82 -16.52 -2.28 -3.38
C LEU A 82 -17.19 -3.28 -4.34
N ASP A 83 -16.60 -3.46 -5.52
CA ASP A 83 -17.11 -4.36 -6.56
C ASP A 83 -16.03 -5.40 -6.92
N PRO A 84 -16.28 -6.71 -6.77
CA PRO A 84 -15.33 -7.77 -7.15
C PRO A 84 -14.89 -7.69 -8.63
N ARG A 85 -15.74 -7.17 -9.53
CA ARG A 85 -15.40 -7.01 -10.95
C ARG A 85 -14.23 -6.03 -11.16
N VAL A 86 -14.12 -5.02 -10.29
CA VAL A 86 -13.00 -4.07 -10.31
C VAL A 86 -11.69 -4.79 -9.96
N VAL A 87 -11.73 -5.68 -8.96
CA VAL A 87 -10.58 -6.50 -8.56
C VAL A 87 -10.13 -7.39 -9.71
N VAL A 88 -11.06 -8.15 -10.30
CA VAL A 88 -10.79 -9.02 -11.46
C VAL A 88 -10.19 -8.22 -12.62
N THR A 89 -10.79 -7.07 -12.95
CA THR A 89 -10.31 -6.21 -14.04
C THR A 89 -8.88 -5.71 -13.76
N ALA A 90 -8.57 -5.32 -12.52
CA ALA A 90 -7.24 -4.88 -12.15
C ALA A 90 -6.19 -6.00 -12.29
N VAL A 91 -6.53 -7.23 -11.88
CA VAL A 91 -5.64 -8.40 -12.05
C VAL A 91 -5.40 -8.69 -13.53
N LEU A 92 -6.45 -8.71 -14.34
CA LEU A 92 -6.32 -8.94 -15.79
C LEU A 92 -5.48 -7.85 -16.47
N ALA A 93 -5.69 -6.59 -16.11
CA ALA A 93 -4.92 -5.47 -16.65
C ALA A 93 -3.46 -5.43 -16.16
N HIS A 94 -3.13 -6.12 -15.07
CA HIS A 94 -1.74 -6.27 -14.61
C HIS A 94 -0.93 -7.20 -15.53
N GLY A 95 -1.60 -8.05 -16.30
CA GLY A 95 -1.03 -8.96 -17.29
C GLY A 95 -0.74 -10.35 -16.74
N PRO A 96 -0.76 -11.38 -17.62
CA PRO A 96 -0.62 -12.78 -17.23
C PRO A 96 0.77 -13.12 -16.67
N ASP A 97 1.80 -12.40 -17.14
CA ASP A 97 3.21 -12.63 -16.77
C ASP A 97 3.71 -11.63 -15.74
N ALA A 98 2.80 -11.09 -14.93
CA ALA A 98 3.17 -10.13 -13.90
C ALA A 98 4.09 -10.83 -12.87
N PRO A 99 5.30 -10.31 -12.62
CA PRO A 99 6.27 -10.94 -11.71
C PRO A 99 5.97 -10.67 -10.23
N ALA A 100 4.84 -10.03 -9.96
CA ALA A 100 4.38 -9.68 -8.63
C ALA A 100 2.85 -9.61 -8.58
N ARG A 101 2.26 -9.89 -7.41
CA ARG A 101 0.82 -9.79 -7.18
C ARG A 101 0.33 -8.35 -7.33
N THR A 102 -0.93 -8.19 -7.76
CA THR A 102 -1.64 -6.90 -7.68
C THR A 102 -1.98 -6.58 -6.24
N VAL A 103 -1.78 -5.33 -5.81
CA VAL A 103 -2.26 -4.88 -4.50
C VAL A 103 -3.66 -4.29 -4.64
N VAL A 104 -4.61 -4.81 -3.86
CA VAL A 104 -6.00 -4.35 -3.80
C VAL A 104 -6.21 -3.64 -2.47
N TYR A 105 -6.36 -2.34 -2.50
CA TYR A 105 -6.69 -1.56 -1.31
C TYR A 105 -8.21 -1.44 -1.17
N LEU A 106 -8.73 -1.74 0.01
CA LEU A 106 -10.05 -1.28 0.40
C LEU A 106 -10.11 0.26 0.34
N PRO A 107 -11.28 0.87 0.38
CA PRO A 107 -11.43 2.31 0.17
C PRO A 107 -10.50 3.17 1.03
N THR A 108 -10.00 4.25 0.44
CA THR A 108 -9.19 5.28 1.10
C THR A 108 -9.93 6.61 1.22
N VAL A 109 -11.07 6.74 0.56
CA VAL A 109 -12.06 7.80 0.76
C VAL A 109 -13.30 7.12 1.34
N THR A 110 -13.38 7.07 2.68
CA THR A 110 -14.37 6.26 3.41
C THR A 110 -15.56 7.07 3.94
N GLY A 111 -15.51 8.40 3.82
CA GLY A 111 -16.48 9.29 4.49
C GLY A 111 -16.06 9.66 5.93
N HIS A 112 -15.11 8.98 6.52
CA HIS A 112 -14.48 9.42 7.77
C HIS A 112 -13.64 10.68 7.50
N ALA A 113 -13.58 11.59 8.48
CA ALA A 113 -12.81 12.82 8.35
C ALA A 113 -11.31 12.50 8.21
N HIS A 114 -10.79 12.66 7.01
CA HIS A 114 -9.34 12.68 6.81
C HIS A 114 -8.82 14.08 7.12
N PRO A 115 -7.72 14.22 7.88
CA PRO A 115 -7.07 15.51 8.01
C PRO A 115 -6.70 15.97 6.60
N ALA A 116 -7.25 17.12 6.20
CA ALA A 116 -6.98 17.71 4.89
C ALA A 116 -5.46 17.78 4.67
N GLY A 117 -5.00 17.17 3.59
CA GLY A 117 -3.59 17.25 3.17
C GLY A 117 -3.27 18.72 2.89
N GLY A 118 -2.52 19.36 3.82
CA GLY A 118 -2.25 20.79 3.75
C GLY A 118 -1.59 21.18 2.43
N GLY A 119 -2.21 22.03 1.65
CA GLY A 119 -1.62 22.70 0.50
C GLY A 119 -1.43 21.86 -0.77
N GLN A 120 -1.87 20.62 -0.82
CA GLN A 120 -1.79 19.81 -2.03
C GLN A 120 -2.86 20.24 -3.05
N ARG A 121 -2.46 20.38 -4.30
CA ARG A 121 -3.37 20.78 -5.38
C ARG A 121 -4.10 19.55 -5.94
N PRO A 122 -5.42 19.64 -6.19
CA PRO A 122 -6.15 18.58 -6.89
C PRO A 122 -5.57 18.38 -8.30
N PHE A 123 -5.65 17.16 -8.79
CA PHE A 123 -5.26 16.84 -10.18
C PHE A 123 -6.26 17.48 -11.16
N HIS A 124 -7.55 17.34 -10.89
CA HIS A 124 -8.63 17.99 -11.61
C HIS A 124 -9.47 18.83 -10.63
N PRO A 125 -9.94 20.04 -11.01
CA PRO A 125 -10.70 20.88 -10.10
C PRO A 125 -11.98 20.21 -9.55
N ASP A 126 -12.61 19.36 -10.34
CA ASP A 126 -13.90 18.72 -9.99
C ASP A 126 -13.73 17.40 -9.21
N VAL A 127 -12.50 16.96 -8.93
CA VAL A 127 -12.27 15.69 -8.21
C VAL A 127 -13.04 15.62 -6.88
N ALA A 128 -13.07 16.71 -6.12
CA ALA A 128 -13.74 16.75 -4.83
C ALA A 128 -15.28 16.56 -4.96
N ALA A 129 -15.87 17.07 -6.03
CA ALA A 129 -17.31 16.94 -6.28
C ALA A 129 -17.74 15.49 -6.63
N HIS A 130 -16.77 14.68 -7.09
CA HIS A 130 -17.00 13.29 -7.50
C HIS A 130 -16.37 12.26 -6.52
N ALA A 131 -15.78 12.71 -5.42
CA ALA A 131 -15.15 11.85 -4.42
C ALA A 131 -16.15 11.48 -3.30
N ALA A 132 -17.17 10.69 -3.64
CA ALA A 132 -18.06 10.14 -2.62
C ALA A 132 -17.32 9.12 -1.74
N GLY A 133 -17.62 9.12 -0.43
CA GLY A 133 -17.10 8.13 0.51
C GLY A 133 -17.66 6.74 0.24
N VAL A 134 -16.80 5.72 0.38
CA VAL A 134 -17.18 4.31 0.32
C VAL A 134 -16.81 3.67 1.65
N ALA A 135 -17.80 3.45 2.51
CA ALA A 135 -17.60 2.80 3.80
C ALA A 135 -17.50 1.27 3.66
N VAL A 136 -16.61 0.63 4.40
CA VAL A 136 -16.48 -0.84 4.43
C VAL A 136 -17.50 -1.49 5.37
N SER A 137 -18.05 -0.73 6.32
CA SER A 137 -19.08 -1.14 7.28
C SER A 137 -20.36 -0.32 7.13
N ASP A 138 -21.45 -0.84 7.67
CA ASP A 138 -22.72 -0.14 7.84
C ASP A 138 -22.71 0.73 9.11
N ASP A 139 -23.84 1.38 9.39
CA ASP A 139 -23.98 2.28 10.54
C ASP A 139 -23.96 1.54 11.89
N ASP A 140 -24.25 0.24 11.91
CA ASP A 140 -24.16 -0.64 13.07
C ASP A 140 -22.73 -1.21 13.26
N GLY A 141 -21.82 -0.89 12.31
CA GLY A 141 -20.44 -1.31 12.30
C GLY A 141 -20.20 -2.72 11.75
N HIS A 142 -21.19 -3.41 11.19
CA HIS A 142 -20.99 -4.68 10.50
C HIS A 142 -20.37 -4.44 9.13
N LEU A 143 -19.49 -5.35 8.70
CA LEU A 143 -18.96 -5.29 7.33
C LEU A 143 -20.10 -5.41 6.31
N ARG A 144 -20.12 -4.53 5.33
CA ARG A 144 -21.10 -4.56 4.24
C ARG A 144 -20.95 -5.83 3.44
N ARG A 145 -22.05 -6.30 2.83
CA ARG A 145 -22.06 -7.45 1.94
C ARG A 145 -21.02 -7.30 0.81
N GLU A 146 -20.94 -6.12 0.22
CA GLU A 146 -20.00 -5.79 -0.85
C GLU A 146 -18.53 -5.91 -0.38
N THR A 147 -18.24 -5.54 0.86
CA THR A 147 -16.92 -5.74 1.48
C THR A 147 -16.58 -7.21 1.58
N LEU A 148 -17.52 -8.03 2.06
CA LEU A 148 -17.34 -9.48 2.19
C LEU A 148 -17.18 -10.16 0.82
N GLU A 149 -17.89 -9.71 -0.21
CA GLU A 149 -17.77 -10.20 -1.59
C GLU A 149 -16.38 -9.86 -2.18
N VAL A 150 -15.85 -8.66 -1.92
CA VAL A 150 -14.49 -8.27 -2.32
C VAL A 150 -13.45 -9.11 -1.59
N ILE A 151 -13.58 -9.31 -0.27
CA ILE A 151 -12.66 -10.16 0.50
C ILE A 151 -12.65 -11.60 -0.06
N ALA A 152 -13.82 -12.17 -0.35
CA ALA A 152 -13.92 -13.49 -0.95
C ALA A 152 -13.25 -13.54 -2.33
N CYS A 153 -13.47 -12.56 -3.18
CA CYS A 153 -12.81 -12.45 -4.48
C CYS A 153 -11.27 -12.35 -4.33
N CYS A 154 -10.77 -11.62 -3.34
CA CYS A 154 -9.33 -11.53 -3.07
C CYS A 154 -8.72 -12.84 -2.56
N ALA A 155 -9.50 -13.68 -1.88
CA ALA A 155 -9.04 -15.01 -1.45
C ALA A 155 -8.80 -15.95 -2.64
N ASP A 156 -9.59 -15.80 -3.71
CA ASP A 156 -9.52 -16.65 -4.91
C ASP A 156 -8.51 -16.18 -5.96
N LEU A 157 -7.91 -14.99 -5.79
CA LEU A 157 -7.03 -14.36 -6.77
C LEU A 157 -5.60 -14.17 -6.23
N PRO A 158 -4.59 -14.11 -7.12
CA PRO A 158 -3.20 -13.84 -6.75
C PRO A 158 -3.01 -12.34 -6.41
N VAL A 159 -3.63 -11.87 -5.35
CA VAL A 159 -3.56 -10.47 -4.91
C VAL A 159 -3.03 -10.35 -3.49
N VAL A 160 -2.62 -9.13 -3.12
CA VAL A 160 -2.43 -8.69 -1.74
C VAL A 160 -3.63 -7.83 -1.38
N LEU A 161 -4.40 -8.22 -0.36
CA LEU A 161 -5.47 -7.38 0.17
C LEU A 161 -4.91 -6.40 1.20
N ALA A 162 -5.19 -5.11 1.03
CA ALA A 162 -4.77 -4.05 1.95
C ALA A 162 -6.00 -3.33 2.51
N THR A 163 -5.99 -3.02 3.82
CA THR A 163 -7.18 -2.54 4.56
C THR A 163 -7.60 -1.11 4.22
N GLY A 164 -6.82 -0.38 3.42
CA GLY A 164 -7.15 1.01 3.06
C GLY A 164 -7.16 1.96 4.26
N HIS A 165 -8.08 2.93 4.26
CA HIS A 165 -8.20 3.94 5.33
C HIS A 165 -9.41 3.66 6.23
N SER A 166 -9.54 2.44 6.70
CA SER A 166 -10.57 2.03 7.65
C SER A 166 -10.20 2.42 9.08
N THR A 167 -11.19 2.57 9.95
CA THR A 167 -10.98 2.78 11.38
C THR A 167 -10.40 1.53 12.04
N ARG A 168 -9.89 1.65 13.28
CA ARG A 168 -9.35 0.53 14.05
C ARG A 168 -10.32 -0.65 14.12
N GLU A 169 -11.58 -0.35 14.46
CA GLU A 169 -12.63 -1.37 14.59
C GLU A 169 -12.94 -2.06 13.26
N GLU A 170 -12.98 -1.30 12.18
CA GLU A 170 -13.20 -1.83 10.84
C GLU A 170 -12.01 -2.71 10.40
N VAL A 171 -10.77 -2.27 10.65
CA VAL A 171 -9.56 -3.04 10.33
C VAL A 171 -9.59 -4.39 11.01
N LEU A 172 -9.89 -4.46 12.31
CA LEU A 172 -9.96 -5.73 13.05
C LEU A 172 -11.03 -6.66 12.46
N ARG A 173 -12.22 -6.13 12.12
CA ARG A 173 -13.28 -6.93 11.47
C ARG A 173 -12.89 -7.40 10.06
N VAL A 174 -12.18 -6.55 9.29
CA VAL A 174 -11.66 -6.93 7.97
C VAL A 174 -10.65 -8.06 8.09
N ILE A 175 -9.75 -8.00 9.09
CA ILE A 175 -8.78 -9.07 9.36
C ILE A 175 -9.51 -10.37 9.67
N ASP A 176 -10.47 -10.35 10.60
CA ASP A 176 -11.26 -11.55 10.96
C ASP A 176 -11.98 -12.16 9.75
N ALA A 177 -12.61 -11.32 8.94
CA ALA A 177 -13.30 -11.76 7.72
C ALA A 177 -12.33 -12.31 6.67
N ALA A 178 -11.16 -11.69 6.49
CA ALA A 178 -10.14 -12.12 5.55
C ALA A 178 -9.53 -13.47 5.96
N VAL A 179 -9.22 -13.65 7.24
CA VAL A 179 -8.75 -14.94 7.79
C VAL A 179 -9.81 -16.04 7.60
N ALA A 180 -11.07 -15.75 7.95
CA ALA A 180 -12.17 -16.69 7.79
C ALA A 180 -12.41 -17.11 6.33
N ARG A 181 -12.03 -16.28 5.37
CA ARG A 181 -12.14 -16.56 3.92
C ARG A 181 -10.85 -17.12 3.30
N GLY A 182 -9.78 -17.27 4.08
CA GLY A 182 -8.51 -17.83 3.62
C GLY A 182 -7.68 -16.88 2.75
N VAL A 183 -7.80 -15.56 2.93
CA VAL A 183 -6.93 -14.59 2.27
C VAL A 183 -5.48 -14.82 2.70
N SER A 184 -4.63 -15.21 1.77
CA SER A 184 -3.26 -15.65 2.06
C SER A 184 -2.25 -14.50 2.20
N ARG A 185 -2.58 -13.29 1.76
CA ARG A 185 -1.72 -12.09 1.80
C ARG A 185 -2.55 -10.87 2.20
N LEU A 186 -2.36 -10.40 3.41
CA LEU A 186 -3.10 -9.29 4.00
C LEU A 186 -2.14 -8.24 4.54
N VAL A 187 -2.42 -6.95 4.29
CA VAL A 187 -1.64 -5.82 4.78
C VAL A 187 -2.56 -4.84 5.51
N VAL A 188 -2.20 -4.50 6.74
CA VAL A 188 -2.82 -3.36 7.41
C VAL A 188 -2.14 -2.09 6.93
N THR A 189 -2.85 -1.30 6.14
CA THR A 189 -2.35 -0.04 5.58
C THR A 189 -2.23 1.01 6.67
N HIS A 190 -1.09 1.72 6.77
CA HIS A 190 -0.84 2.78 7.75
C HIS A 190 -1.19 2.41 9.20
N ALA A 191 -0.94 1.18 9.63
CA ALA A 191 -1.51 0.55 10.81
C ALA A 191 -1.58 1.46 12.05
N THR A 192 -0.52 2.17 12.35
CA THR A 192 -0.41 3.04 13.53
C THR A 192 -0.59 4.54 13.24
N HIS A 193 -0.92 4.90 11.98
CA HIS A 193 -1.30 6.28 11.66
C HIS A 193 -2.56 6.66 12.46
N PRO A 194 -2.68 7.90 13.00
CA PRO A 194 -3.85 8.33 13.79
C PRO A 194 -5.22 8.10 13.13
N MET A 195 -5.27 8.00 11.82
CA MET A 195 -6.46 7.71 11.04
C MET A 195 -6.96 6.26 11.24
N VAL A 196 -6.02 5.30 11.30
CA VAL A 196 -6.30 3.86 11.52
C VAL A 196 -6.28 3.55 13.01
N GLY A 197 -5.24 3.97 13.71
CA GLY A 197 -5.19 4.02 15.16
C GLY A 197 -4.96 2.67 15.84
N LEU A 198 -4.35 1.68 15.17
CA LEU A 198 -3.91 0.47 15.87
C LEU A 198 -2.83 0.81 16.89
N THR A 199 -2.94 0.20 18.05
CA THR A 199 -1.98 0.31 19.15
C THR A 199 -0.93 -0.82 19.08
N ASP A 200 0.20 -0.66 19.78
CA ASP A 200 1.19 -1.75 19.91
C ASP A 200 0.61 -3.00 20.57
N THR A 201 -0.46 -2.87 21.39
CA THR A 201 -1.19 -4.01 21.94
C THR A 201 -1.94 -4.74 20.83
N ASP A 202 -2.67 -4.02 19.97
CA ASP A 202 -3.32 -4.62 18.81
C ASP A 202 -2.32 -5.35 17.91
N LEU A 203 -1.14 -4.74 17.67
CA LEU A 203 -0.11 -5.36 16.85
C LEU A 203 0.39 -6.68 17.44
N ARG A 204 0.57 -6.75 18.79
CA ARG A 204 0.95 -8.01 19.46
C ARG A 204 -0.15 -9.06 19.39
N ASP A 205 -1.40 -8.64 19.58
CA ASP A 205 -2.55 -9.56 19.51
C ASP A 205 -2.73 -10.15 18.10
N LEU A 206 -2.27 -9.43 17.07
CA LEU A 206 -2.30 -9.86 15.67
C LEU A 206 -1.05 -10.65 15.23
N ALA A 207 -0.04 -10.82 16.09
CA ALA A 207 1.28 -11.36 15.72
C ALA A 207 1.24 -12.78 15.14
N ASP A 208 0.27 -13.59 15.56
CA ASP A 208 0.09 -14.99 15.13
C ASP A 208 -0.85 -15.14 13.91
N VAL A 209 -1.37 -14.04 13.36
CA VAL A 209 -2.26 -14.09 12.18
C VAL A 209 -1.43 -14.40 10.93
N GLU A 210 -1.62 -15.60 10.39
CA GLU A 210 -0.90 -16.06 9.21
C GLU A 210 -1.20 -15.19 7.99
N GLY A 211 -0.18 -14.85 7.21
CA GLY A 211 -0.31 -14.04 5.99
C GLY A 211 -0.50 -12.55 6.22
N LEU A 212 -0.68 -12.10 7.47
CA LEU A 212 -0.80 -10.70 7.83
C LEU A 212 0.57 -10.01 7.90
N ALA A 213 0.63 -8.78 7.41
CA ALA A 213 1.74 -7.87 7.63
C ALA A 213 1.24 -6.47 8.00
N ILE A 214 2.05 -5.77 8.76
CA ILE A 214 1.79 -4.41 9.25
C ILE A 214 2.56 -3.40 8.42
N GLU A 215 1.86 -2.51 7.74
CA GLU A 215 2.51 -1.42 7.01
C GLU A 215 2.71 -0.19 7.91
N LEU A 216 3.95 0.26 8.00
CA LEU A 216 4.32 1.60 8.44
C LEU A 216 4.74 2.41 7.22
N THR A 217 4.51 3.72 7.21
CA THR A 217 4.84 4.55 6.04
C THR A 217 5.75 5.72 6.39
N GLY A 218 6.73 5.96 5.51
CA GLY A 218 7.70 7.05 5.66
C GLY A 218 7.01 8.41 5.75
N LEU A 219 5.98 8.64 4.94
CA LEU A 219 5.22 9.90 4.93
C LEU A 219 4.62 10.23 6.31
N THR A 220 4.14 9.24 7.04
CA THR A 220 3.57 9.42 8.39
C THR A 220 4.55 10.13 9.33
N TYR A 221 5.82 9.74 9.30
CA TYR A 221 6.89 10.34 10.12
C TYR A 221 7.37 11.68 9.56
N ILE A 222 7.51 11.79 8.24
CA ILE A 222 7.88 13.05 7.57
C ILE A 222 6.89 14.17 7.91
N LEU A 223 5.60 13.85 7.99
CA LEU A 223 4.54 14.81 8.34
C LEU A 223 4.37 14.99 9.86
N GLY A 224 5.19 14.34 10.69
CA GLY A 224 5.09 14.42 12.15
C GLY A 224 3.77 13.87 12.71
N ARG A 225 3.12 12.95 12.01
CA ARG A 225 1.86 12.30 12.45
C ARG A 225 2.12 11.24 13.52
N GLN A 226 3.35 10.72 13.58
CA GLN A 226 3.84 9.84 14.64
C GLN A 226 5.23 10.29 15.09
N ARG A 227 5.57 9.97 16.34
CA ARG A 227 6.94 10.18 16.87
C ARG A 227 7.85 9.05 16.42
N PRO A 228 9.17 9.30 16.27
CA PRO A 228 10.15 8.28 15.90
C PRO A 228 10.11 7.04 16.80
N GLU A 229 9.94 7.24 18.12
CA GLU A 229 9.90 6.14 19.10
C GLU A 229 8.77 5.15 18.81
N GLN A 230 7.61 5.65 18.40
CA GLN A 230 6.45 4.82 18.05
C GLN A 230 6.72 3.90 16.86
N PHE A 231 7.57 4.33 15.90
CA PHE A 231 8.03 3.45 14.82
C PHE A 231 8.75 2.21 15.36
N PHE A 232 9.76 2.45 16.22
CA PHE A 232 10.57 1.35 16.74
C PHE A 232 9.78 0.43 17.67
N ASP A 233 8.82 0.98 18.43
CA ASP A 233 7.93 0.19 19.30
C ASP A 233 7.01 -0.69 18.45
N SER A 234 6.42 -0.15 17.38
CA SER A 234 5.57 -0.91 16.44
C SER A 234 6.36 -2.01 15.71
N VAL A 235 7.62 -1.73 15.30
CA VAL A 235 8.50 -2.75 14.70
C VAL A 235 8.77 -3.91 15.67
N ARG A 236 8.88 -3.64 16.98
CA ARG A 236 9.06 -4.69 18.01
C ARG A 236 7.77 -5.41 18.37
N ALA A 237 6.63 -4.77 18.13
CA ALA A 237 5.31 -5.30 18.51
C ALA A 237 4.82 -6.42 17.58
N HIS A 238 5.27 -6.48 16.32
CA HIS A 238 4.78 -7.47 15.35
C HIS A 238 5.93 -8.07 14.52
N PRO A 239 5.95 -9.40 14.26
CA PRO A 239 7.06 -10.06 13.57
C PRO A 239 7.13 -9.73 12.07
N ARG A 240 6.03 -9.35 11.45
CA ARG A 240 5.92 -9.06 10.01
C ARG A 240 5.54 -7.61 9.77
N VAL A 241 6.48 -6.70 9.99
CA VAL A 241 6.33 -5.28 9.67
C VAL A 241 7.03 -4.99 8.35
N LEU A 242 6.46 -4.08 7.56
CA LEU A 242 7.11 -3.51 6.38
C LEU A 242 7.07 -1.98 6.46
N LEU A 243 8.03 -1.34 5.79
CA LEU A 243 8.08 0.10 5.64
C LEU A 243 7.93 0.47 4.16
N SER A 244 6.81 1.09 3.82
CA SER A 244 6.58 1.72 2.52
C SER A 244 6.87 3.21 2.55
N SER A 245 7.09 3.83 1.39
CA SER A 245 7.37 5.26 1.34
C SER A 245 6.13 6.12 1.55
N ASP A 246 5.02 5.77 0.92
CA ASP A 246 3.81 6.61 0.75
C ASP A 246 4.13 8.01 0.16
N LEU A 247 5.26 8.09 -0.55
CA LEU A 247 5.72 9.31 -1.21
C LEU A 247 5.05 9.48 -2.58
N GLY A 248 5.46 10.54 -3.29
CA GLY A 248 4.95 10.90 -4.61
C GLY A 248 4.30 12.28 -4.63
N GLN A 249 4.19 12.96 -3.50
CA GLN A 249 3.72 14.34 -3.42
C GLN A 249 4.82 15.29 -3.94
N PRO A 250 4.47 16.34 -4.72
CA PRO A 250 5.48 17.28 -5.27
C PRO A 250 6.28 18.03 -4.20
N THR A 251 5.70 18.17 -3.00
CA THR A 251 6.23 18.99 -1.90
C THR A 251 7.00 18.21 -0.84
N THR A 252 7.05 16.87 -0.94
CA THR A 252 7.82 16.03 -0.01
C THR A 252 9.21 15.69 -0.56
N VAL A 253 10.04 15.03 0.24
CA VAL A 253 11.31 14.47 -0.19
C VAL A 253 11.09 13.43 -1.31
N ASP A 254 12.08 13.29 -2.19
CA ASP A 254 12.07 12.24 -3.21
C ASP A 254 12.51 10.89 -2.61
N VAL A 255 12.00 9.78 -3.17
CA VAL A 255 12.39 8.43 -2.72
C VAL A 255 13.90 8.19 -2.85
N VAL A 256 14.53 8.76 -3.85
CA VAL A 256 15.98 8.63 -4.10
C VAL A 256 16.81 9.19 -2.93
N ASP A 257 16.36 10.30 -2.36
CA ASP A 257 17.00 10.94 -1.21
C ASP A 257 16.50 10.35 0.11
N TRP A 258 15.22 9.97 0.17
CA TRP A 258 14.58 9.43 1.36
C TRP A 258 15.14 8.07 1.78
N LEU A 259 15.39 7.16 0.84
CA LEU A 259 15.80 5.79 1.14
C LEU A 259 17.14 5.68 1.88
N PRO A 260 18.24 6.35 1.45
CA PRO A 260 19.50 6.35 2.18
C PRO A 260 19.35 6.90 3.60
N TRP A 261 18.68 8.06 3.73
CA TRP A 261 18.44 8.68 5.02
C TRP A 261 17.65 7.78 5.98
N THR A 262 16.57 7.15 5.46
CA THR A 262 15.73 6.25 6.26
C THR A 262 16.48 5.03 6.77
N ARG A 263 17.38 4.47 5.97
CA ARG A 263 18.24 3.36 6.39
C ARG A 263 19.17 3.75 7.53
N GLU A 264 19.82 4.89 7.42
CA GLU A 264 20.70 5.42 8.46
C GLU A 264 19.90 5.72 9.74
N TRP A 265 18.73 6.32 9.61
CA TRP A 265 17.83 6.60 10.72
C TRP A 265 17.39 5.31 11.45
N MET A 266 17.02 4.27 10.73
CA MET A 266 16.65 2.98 11.34
C MET A 266 17.82 2.34 12.09
N ARG A 267 19.02 2.38 11.52
CA ARG A 267 20.24 1.88 12.20
C ARG A 267 20.59 2.70 13.45
N ALA A 268 20.51 4.00 13.35
CA ALA A 268 20.73 4.90 14.49
C ALA A 268 19.70 4.67 15.60
N GLY A 269 18.50 4.25 15.27
CA GLY A 269 17.44 3.82 16.20
C GLY A 269 17.62 2.40 16.76
N GLY A 270 18.72 1.71 16.42
CA GLY A 270 19.11 0.42 16.99
C GLY A 270 18.61 -0.81 16.22
N LEU A 271 18.11 -0.66 14.97
CA LEU A 271 17.76 -1.81 14.13
C LEU A 271 19.02 -2.35 13.44
N GLY A 272 19.28 -3.66 13.60
CA GLY A 272 20.33 -4.36 12.86
C GLY A 272 20.00 -4.48 11.35
N ASP A 273 21.01 -4.80 10.54
CA ASP A 273 20.87 -4.89 9.08
C ASP A 273 19.82 -5.90 8.63
N ASP A 274 19.65 -7.03 9.31
CA ASP A 274 18.64 -8.02 9.03
C ASP A 274 17.20 -7.47 9.25
N ALA A 275 17.00 -6.73 10.33
CA ALA A 275 15.73 -6.09 10.63
C ALA A 275 15.40 -4.99 9.59
N VAL A 276 16.38 -4.15 9.24
CA VAL A 276 16.24 -3.15 8.18
C VAL A 276 15.92 -3.80 6.84
N ARG A 277 16.58 -4.92 6.51
CA ARG A 277 16.32 -5.68 5.29
C ARG A 277 14.93 -6.33 5.32
N SER A 278 14.50 -6.86 6.46
CA SER A 278 13.14 -7.41 6.61
C SER A 278 12.08 -6.37 6.30
N LEU A 279 12.20 -5.17 6.92
CA LEU A 279 11.26 -4.06 6.72
C LEU A 279 11.20 -3.55 5.28
N LEU A 280 12.36 -3.41 4.64
CA LEU A 280 12.46 -2.76 3.33
C LEU A 280 12.39 -3.71 2.14
N VAL A 281 12.65 -5.01 2.34
CA VAL A 281 12.81 -5.94 1.22
C VAL A 281 12.09 -7.25 1.46
N THR A 282 12.40 -7.99 2.54
CA THR A 282 11.97 -9.38 2.67
C THR A 282 10.46 -9.47 2.83
N THR A 283 9.90 -8.78 3.83
CA THR A 283 8.45 -8.79 4.09
C THR A 283 7.64 -8.30 2.89
N PRO A 284 7.93 -7.13 2.28
CA PRO A 284 7.17 -6.69 1.11
C PRO A 284 7.35 -7.59 -0.12
N ALA A 285 8.52 -8.17 -0.35
CA ALA A 285 8.74 -9.08 -1.47
C ALA A 285 7.99 -10.41 -1.31
N GLU A 286 7.92 -10.97 -0.10
CA GLU A 286 7.14 -12.16 0.20
C GLU A 286 5.63 -11.95 -0.04
N LEU A 287 5.11 -10.77 0.31
CA LEU A 287 3.72 -10.42 0.02
C LEU A 287 3.44 -10.36 -1.47
N LEU A 288 4.37 -9.78 -2.24
CA LEU A 288 4.23 -9.61 -3.69
C LEU A 288 4.57 -10.87 -4.49
N ALA A 289 5.23 -11.87 -3.90
CA ALA A 289 5.60 -13.11 -4.62
C ALA A 289 4.36 -13.77 -5.25
N PRO A 290 4.45 -14.20 -6.54
CA PRO A 290 3.34 -14.80 -7.29
C PRO A 290 2.68 -15.99 -6.61
#